data_d3a1e26400f68ccc89cdea7f1baa3ed0
#
_entry.id   d3a1e26400f68ccc89cdea7f1baa3ed0
#
_cell.length_a   1.000
_cell.length_b   1.000
_cell.length_c   1.000
_cell.angle_alpha   90.00
_cell.angle_beta   90.00
_cell.angle_gamma   90.00
#
_symmetry.space_group_name_H-M   'P 1'
#
loop_
_entity.id
_entity.type
_entity.pdbx_description
1 polymer ?
#
loop_
_entity_poly.entity_id
_entity_poly.type
_entity_poly.pdbx_seq_one_letter_code
_entity_poly.pdbx_strand_id
1 'polypeptide(L)'
;MQQTDYERRGYLHEDYRLFHLSSALAEDTAFHYHEFHKLVFFLAGRGNYIVEGRTHVLRPYDVVLVRQGAIHKAQIDPNERYERVILYISPDFLRAQSTAVSALDACFHLPADGESFVLRPEADRRTALLRTLDALEAEEQSTAYGHDLLSRAQMLQLLVTLGRGL
;
A
#
# COMPACT_ATOMS: atom_id res chain seq x y z
N MET A 1 8.71 -30.73 -10.20
CA MET A 1 7.95 -29.49 -9.94
C MET A 1 8.91 -28.35 -10.18
N GLN A 2 8.81 -27.64 -11.31
CA GLN A 2 9.66 -26.49 -11.58
C GLN A 2 9.19 -25.39 -10.62
N GLN A 3 10.07 -25.00 -9.72
CA GLN A 3 9.91 -23.82 -8.89
C GLN A 3 9.96 -22.63 -9.84
N THR A 4 8.84 -21.97 -10.05
CA THR A 4 8.78 -20.76 -10.87
C THR A 4 9.44 -19.67 -10.03
N ASP A 5 10.67 -19.30 -10.40
CA ASP A 5 11.35 -18.18 -9.75
C ASP A 5 10.69 -16.88 -10.19
N TYR A 6 9.91 -16.27 -9.27
CA TYR A 6 9.33 -14.97 -9.49
C TYR A 6 10.36 -13.87 -9.34
N GLU A 7 10.23 -12.82 -10.14
CA GLU A 7 11.15 -11.70 -10.13
C GLU A 7 10.96 -10.83 -8.89
N ARG A 8 12.06 -10.58 -8.18
CA ARG A 8 12.13 -9.52 -7.17
C ARG A 8 12.22 -8.17 -7.86
N ARG A 9 11.36 -7.22 -7.48
CA ARG A 9 11.33 -5.88 -8.05
C ARG A 9 11.48 -4.80 -7.01
N GLY A 10 12.26 -3.78 -7.38
CA GLY A 10 12.45 -2.58 -6.62
C GLY A 10 13.28 -2.77 -5.35
N TYR A 11 13.76 -1.65 -4.85
CA TYR A 11 14.54 -1.54 -3.62
C TYR A 11 14.01 -0.38 -2.81
N LEU A 12 14.04 -0.51 -1.49
CA LEU A 12 13.69 0.55 -0.57
C LEU A 12 14.85 0.76 0.39
N HIS A 13 15.45 1.94 0.35
CA HIS A 13 16.58 2.34 1.21
C HIS A 13 16.15 3.31 2.31
N GLU A 14 14.94 3.87 2.19
CA GLU A 14 14.33 4.78 3.14
C GLU A 14 13.36 4.01 4.08
N ASP A 15 12.88 4.68 5.11
CA ASP A 15 11.84 4.14 6.00
C ASP A 15 10.53 3.87 5.25
N TYR A 16 10.16 4.78 4.35
CA TYR A 16 9.01 4.64 3.44
C TYR A 16 9.16 5.57 2.24
N ARG A 17 8.39 5.29 1.20
CA ARG A 17 8.36 6.11 -0.02
C ARG A 17 6.95 6.16 -0.60
N LEU A 18 6.52 7.37 -0.97
CA LEU A 18 5.20 7.62 -1.54
C LEU A 18 5.30 7.95 -3.03
N PHE A 19 4.41 7.36 -3.81
CA PHE A 19 4.21 7.67 -5.22
C PHE A 19 2.74 7.99 -5.45
N HIS A 20 2.44 9.12 -6.08
CA HIS A 20 1.11 9.41 -6.59
C HIS A 20 1.16 9.36 -8.11
N LEU A 21 0.49 8.39 -8.71
CA LEU A 21 0.56 8.10 -10.12
C LEU A 21 -0.82 8.19 -10.76
N SER A 22 -0.88 8.83 -11.93
CA SER A 22 -2.08 8.95 -12.74
C SER A 22 -1.67 8.74 -14.19
N SER A 23 -1.74 7.50 -14.65
CA SER A 23 -1.32 7.13 -16.01
C SER A 23 -2.28 6.10 -16.58
N ALA A 24 -2.48 6.17 -17.90
CA ALA A 24 -3.18 5.15 -18.67
C ALA A 24 -2.24 4.03 -19.14
N LEU A 25 -0.97 4.06 -18.73
CA LEU A 25 0.02 3.07 -19.15
C LEU A 25 -0.24 1.74 -18.45
N ALA A 26 -0.29 0.68 -19.25
CA ALA A 26 -0.20 -0.67 -18.73
C ALA A 26 1.12 -0.81 -17.98
N GLU A 27 1.04 -0.99 -16.66
CA GLU A 27 2.19 -1.41 -15.87
C GLU A 27 2.56 -2.82 -16.30
N ASP A 28 3.84 -3.18 -16.10
CA ASP A 28 4.28 -4.55 -16.28
C ASP A 28 3.39 -5.48 -15.44
N THR A 29 2.70 -6.37 -16.13
CA THR A 29 1.71 -7.28 -15.55
C THR A 29 2.27 -8.62 -15.10
N ALA A 30 3.59 -8.78 -15.09
CA ALA A 30 4.21 -10.02 -14.62
C ALA A 30 4.12 -10.15 -13.10
N PHE A 31 3.92 -11.38 -12.64
CA PHE A 31 3.99 -11.68 -11.21
C PHE A 31 5.38 -11.40 -10.67
N HIS A 32 5.44 -10.70 -9.53
CA HIS A 32 6.67 -10.30 -8.87
C HIS A 32 6.45 -10.15 -7.36
N TYR A 33 7.53 -9.89 -6.63
CA TYR A 33 7.51 -9.60 -5.20
C TYR A 33 8.48 -8.48 -4.84
N HIS A 34 8.30 -7.93 -3.64
CA HIS A 34 9.19 -6.94 -3.04
C HIS A 34 9.68 -7.42 -1.67
N GLU A 35 10.83 -6.94 -1.22
CA GLU A 35 11.33 -7.19 0.14
C GLU A 35 10.91 -6.08 1.13
N PHE A 36 9.89 -5.33 0.79
CA PHE A 36 9.24 -4.33 1.62
C PHE A 36 7.73 -4.49 1.52
N HIS A 37 6.99 -3.90 2.45
CA HIS A 37 5.53 -3.85 2.37
C HIS A 37 5.09 -2.81 1.36
N LYS A 38 3.96 -3.05 0.72
CA LYS A 38 3.36 -2.14 -0.25
C LYS A 38 1.89 -1.93 0.07
N LEU A 39 1.45 -0.67 0.11
CA LEU A 39 0.05 -0.28 0.13
C LEU A 39 -0.28 0.37 -1.21
N VAL A 40 -1.45 0.04 -1.77
CA VAL A 40 -1.98 0.70 -2.96
C VAL A 40 -3.35 1.26 -2.62
N PHE A 41 -3.46 2.57 -2.61
CA PHE A 41 -4.73 3.27 -2.52
C PHE A 41 -5.25 3.46 -3.95
N PHE A 42 -6.25 2.69 -4.32
CA PHE A 42 -6.84 2.74 -5.65
C PHE A 42 -7.88 3.85 -5.71
N LEU A 43 -7.62 4.90 -6.48
CA LEU A 43 -8.47 6.10 -6.54
C LEU A 43 -9.39 6.09 -7.75
N ALA A 44 -8.90 5.72 -8.92
CA ALA A 44 -9.68 5.65 -10.14
C ALA A 44 -9.10 4.63 -11.11
N GLY A 45 -9.96 4.05 -11.94
CA GLY A 45 -9.61 3.07 -12.95
C GLY A 45 -10.52 1.84 -12.90
N ARG A 46 -10.15 0.83 -13.66
CA ARG A 46 -10.82 -0.46 -13.70
C ARG A 46 -9.78 -1.57 -13.77
N GLY A 47 -9.93 -2.58 -12.97
CA GLY A 47 -9.08 -3.75 -13.04
C GLY A 47 -9.13 -4.62 -11.81
N ASN A 48 -8.19 -5.54 -11.78
CA ASN A 48 -8.02 -6.51 -10.71
C ASN A 48 -6.64 -6.37 -10.09
N TYR A 49 -6.52 -6.81 -8.85
CA TYR A 49 -5.24 -7.03 -8.20
C TYR A 49 -5.17 -8.47 -7.75
N ILE A 50 -4.10 -9.16 -8.10
CA ILE A 50 -3.88 -10.56 -7.75
C ILE A 50 -2.77 -10.62 -6.72
N VAL A 51 -3.06 -11.17 -5.54
CA VAL A 51 -2.11 -11.34 -4.44
C VAL A 51 -2.18 -12.77 -3.95
N GLU A 52 -1.05 -13.46 -3.92
CA GLU A 52 -0.94 -14.85 -3.45
C GLU A 52 -2.02 -15.78 -4.08
N GLY A 53 -2.20 -15.64 -5.40
CA GLY A 53 -3.14 -16.45 -6.17
C GLY A 53 -4.61 -16.06 -6.03
N ARG A 54 -4.92 -14.99 -5.29
CA ARG A 54 -6.30 -14.51 -5.12
C ARG A 54 -6.54 -13.25 -5.93
N THR A 55 -7.59 -13.27 -6.75
CA THR A 55 -7.98 -12.14 -7.60
C THR A 55 -9.01 -11.27 -6.88
N HIS A 56 -8.72 -9.99 -6.80
CA HIS A 56 -9.61 -8.97 -6.23
C HIS A 56 -10.02 -7.98 -7.32
N VAL A 57 -11.32 -7.86 -7.57
CA VAL A 57 -11.87 -6.81 -8.43
C VAL A 57 -11.82 -5.49 -7.66
N LEU A 58 -11.07 -4.52 -8.18
CA LEU A 58 -10.88 -3.24 -7.52
C LEU A 58 -12.09 -2.32 -7.69
N ARG A 59 -12.35 -1.56 -6.64
CA ARG A 59 -13.30 -0.45 -6.64
C ARG A 59 -12.59 0.82 -6.15
N PRO A 60 -13.00 2.02 -6.61
CA PRO A 60 -12.43 3.26 -6.09
C PRO A 60 -12.42 3.28 -4.57
N TYR A 61 -11.28 3.70 -4.00
CA TYR A 61 -10.96 3.77 -2.58
C TYR A 61 -10.66 2.43 -1.89
N ASP A 62 -10.55 1.35 -2.63
CA ASP A 62 -9.96 0.11 -2.11
C ASP A 62 -8.49 0.34 -1.73
N VAL A 63 -8.06 -0.32 -0.67
CA VAL A 63 -6.66 -0.34 -0.22
C VAL A 63 -6.12 -1.75 -0.37
N VAL A 64 -5.16 -1.93 -1.26
CA VAL A 64 -4.50 -3.23 -1.45
C VAL A 64 -3.32 -3.34 -0.49
N LEU A 65 -3.27 -4.44 0.24
CA LEU A 65 -2.25 -4.74 1.24
C LEU A 65 -1.32 -5.83 0.70
N VAL A 66 -0.09 -5.47 0.40
CA VAL A 66 0.91 -6.41 -0.10
C VAL A 66 2.04 -6.53 0.91
N ARG A 67 2.07 -7.64 1.64
CA ARG A 67 3.16 -7.96 2.57
C ARG A 67 4.46 -8.20 1.81
N GLN A 68 5.59 -7.90 2.46
CA GLN A 68 6.90 -8.27 1.90
C GLN A 68 6.92 -9.75 1.50
N GLY A 69 7.50 -10.04 0.35
CA GLY A 69 7.60 -11.40 -0.19
C GLY A 69 6.34 -11.94 -0.87
N ALA A 70 5.20 -11.27 -0.74
CA ALA A 70 3.96 -11.71 -1.36
C ALA A 70 4.01 -11.57 -2.89
N ILE A 71 3.67 -12.66 -3.58
CA ILE A 71 3.63 -12.69 -5.05
C ILE A 71 2.35 -11.98 -5.51
N HIS A 72 2.49 -10.98 -6.36
CA HIS A 72 1.37 -10.16 -6.80
C HIS A 72 1.55 -9.57 -8.18
N LYS A 73 0.44 -9.11 -8.76
CA LYS A 73 0.41 -8.25 -9.95
C LYS A 73 -0.89 -7.46 -10.03
N ALA A 74 -0.82 -6.31 -10.69
CA ALA A 74 -1.99 -5.56 -11.13
C ALA A 74 -2.40 -5.97 -12.55
N GLN A 75 -3.72 -6.04 -12.79
CA GLN A 75 -4.31 -6.22 -14.11
C GLN A 75 -5.28 -5.07 -14.35
N ILE A 76 -4.80 -3.99 -14.92
CA ILE A 76 -5.55 -2.75 -15.07
C ILE A 76 -5.97 -2.57 -16.53
N ASP A 77 -7.21 -2.12 -16.74
CA ASP A 77 -7.71 -1.78 -18.07
C ASP A 77 -6.90 -0.59 -18.63
N PRO A 78 -6.17 -0.79 -19.75
CA PRO A 78 -5.31 0.25 -20.30
C PRO A 78 -6.09 1.40 -20.96
N ASN A 79 -7.41 1.24 -21.15
CA ASN A 79 -8.26 2.25 -21.77
C ASN A 79 -8.82 3.25 -20.77
N GLU A 80 -8.63 3.02 -19.47
CA GLU A 80 -9.09 3.91 -18.42
C GLU A 80 -7.91 4.56 -17.69
N ARG A 81 -8.13 5.78 -17.20
CA ARG A 81 -7.17 6.45 -16.32
C ARG A 81 -7.03 5.65 -15.05
N TYR A 82 -5.81 5.31 -14.73
CA TYR A 82 -5.47 4.60 -13.51
C TYR A 82 -4.79 5.54 -12.52
N GLU A 83 -5.52 5.96 -11.50
CA GLU A 83 -4.99 6.82 -10.43
C GLU A 83 -4.85 6.04 -9.15
N ARG A 84 -3.66 6.09 -8.57
CA ARG A 84 -3.32 5.40 -7.31
C ARG A 84 -2.26 6.15 -6.54
N VAL A 85 -2.29 5.97 -5.23
CA VAL A 85 -1.17 6.31 -4.34
C VAL A 85 -0.54 5.02 -3.86
N ILE A 86 0.75 4.88 -4.04
CA ILE A 86 1.52 3.70 -3.63
C ILE A 86 2.45 4.11 -2.50
N LEU A 87 2.47 3.31 -1.43
CA LEU A 87 3.41 3.43 -0.33
C LEU A 87 4.26 2.17 -0.25
N TYR A 88 5.58 2.35 -0.33
CA TYR A 88 6.56 1.35 0.05
C TYR A 88 6.97 1.60 1.50
N ILE A 89 7.00 0.55 2.32
CA ILE A 89 7.22 0.68 3.76
C ILE A 89 8.24 -0.37 4.21
N SER A 90 9.31 0.10 4.84
CA SER A 90 10.34 -0.77 5.41
C SER A 90 9.78 -1.59 6.57
N PRO A 91 9.98 -2.92 6.58
CA PRO A 91 9.64 -3.75 7.74
C PRO A 91 10.40 -3.32 9.01
N ASP A 92 11.64 -2.87 8.89
CA ASP A 92 12.43 -2.37 10.02
C ASP A 92 11.83 -1.10 10.63
N PHE A 93 11.36 -0.19 9.79
CA PHE A 93 10.65 1.01 10.24
C PHE A 93 9.40 0.63 11.04
N LEU A 94 8.59 -0.29 10.55
CA LEU A 94 7.38 -0.73 11.26
C LEU A 94 7.72 -1.35 12.62
N ARG A 95 8.75 -2.18 12.69
CA ARG A 95 9.20 -2.76 13.96
C ARG A 95 9.69 -1.69 14.93
N ALA A 96 10.51 -0.75 14.45
CA ALA A 96 11.07 0.31 15.29
C ALA A 96 10.01 1.25 15.85
N GLN A 97 8.92 1.51 15.09
CA GLN A 97 7.85 2.42 15.49
C GLN A 97 6.71 1.72 16.25
N SER A 98 6.64 0.40 16.21
CA SER A 98 5.66 -0.37 16.98
C SER A 98 5.90 -0.28 18.47
N THR A 99 4.84 -0.43 19.26
CA THR A 99 4.90 -0.49 20.72
C THR A 99 4.49 -1.89 21.23
N ALA A 100 4.64 -2.12 22.52
CA ALA A 100 4.26 -3.40 23.14
C ALA A 100 2.76 -3.75 22.95
N VAL A 101 1.91 -2.74 22.71
CA VAL A 101 0.45 -2.90 22.58
C VAL A 101 -0.08 -2.56 21.19
N SER A 102 0.78 -2.06 20.29
CA SER A 102 0.36 -1.63 18.96
C SER A 102 1.40 -2.04 17.92
N ALA A 103 1.12 -3.11 17.20
CA ALA A 103 1.93 -3.58 16.09
C ALA A 103 1.49 -2.85 14.80
N LEU A 104 2.36 -2.03 14.23
CA LEU A 104 2.04 -1.22 13.03
C LEU A 104 1.94 -2.05 11.75
N ASP A 105 2.49 -3.25 11.75
CA ASP A 105 2.39 -4.19 10.64
C ASP A 105 1.13 -5.06 10.68
N ALA A 106 0.23 -4.82 11.65
CA ALA A 106 -0.97 -5.63 11.85
C ALA A 106 -1.83 -5.74 10.58
N CYS A 107 -1.93 -4.67 9.78
CA CYS A 107 -2.69 -4.70 8.53
C CYS A 107 -2.10 -5.65 7.46
N PHE A 108 -0.84 -6.04 7.57
CA PHE A 108 -0.19 -6.98 6.66
C PHE A 108 -0.27 -8.43 7.14
N HIS A 109 -0.67 -8.65 8.38
CA HIS A 109 -0.90 -9.97 8.97
C HIS A 109 -2.41 -10.22 9.02
N LEU A 110 -2.97 -10.59 7.88
CA LEU A 110 -4.40 -10.88 7.78
C LEU A 110 -4.79 -12.08 8.65
N PRO A 111 -6.08 -12.17 9.07
CA PRO A 111 -6.59 -13.33 9.79
C PRO A 111 -6.19 -14.66 9.12
N ALA A 112 -6.15 -15.73 9.90
CA ALA A 112 -5.69 -17.05 9.44
C ALA A 112 -6.49 -17.62 8.25
N ASP A 113 -7.69 -17.12 8.01
CA ASP A 113 -8.50 -17.44 6.83
C ASP A 113 -7.99 -16.76 5.55
N GLY A 114 -7.10 -15.76 5.68
CA GLY A 114 -6.38 -15.14 4.55
C GLY A 114 -7.28 -14.67 3.40
N GLU A 115 -8.52 -14.32 3.68
CA GLU A 115 -9.50 -14.16 2.63
C GLU A 115 -9.43 -12.85 1.87
N SER A 116 -8.82 -11.80 2.43
CA SER A 116 -8.79 -10.53 1.73
C SER A 116 -7.49 -9.76 1.92
N PHE A 117 -6.84 -9.47 0.80
CA PHE A 117 -5.72 -8.55 0.71
C PHE A 117 -6.18 -7.14 0.33
N VAL A 118 -7.49 -6.88 0.36
CA VAL A 118 -8.08 -5.60 0.00
C VAL A 118 -9.02 -5.14 1.11
N LEU A 119 -8.76 -3.95 1.66
CA LEU A 119 -9.65 -3.28 2.58
C LEU A 119 -10.57 -2.35 1.80
N ARG A 120 -11.86 -2.32 2.19
CA ARG A 120 -12.87 -1.38 1.70
C ARG A 120 -13.35 -0.51 2.83
N PRO A 121 -12.69 0.63 3.06
CA PRO A 121 -13.02 1.46 4.20
C PRO A 121 -14.43 2.05 4.07
N GLU A 122 -15.17 2.04 5.18
CA GLU A 122 -16.41 2.78 5.34
C GLU A 122 -16.18 4.29 5.12
N ALA A 123 -17.25 5.04 4.81
CA ALA A 123 -17.18 6.43 4.39
C ALA A 123 -16.33 7.32 5.32
N ASP A 124 -16.55 7.24 6.64
CA ASP A 124 -15.83 8.07 7.60
C ASP A 124 -14.34 7.72 7.65
N ARG A 125 -14.02 6.43 7.65
CA ARG A 125 -12.64 5.95 7.62
C ARG A 125 -11.96 6.31 6.31
N ARG A 126 -12.65 6.16 5.20
CA ARG A 126 -12.16 6.58 3.88
C ARG A 126 -11.78 8.06 3.88
N THR A 127 -12.65 8.91 4.40
CA THR A 127 -12.37 10.35 4.51
C THR A 127 -11.14 10.61 5.36
N ALA A 128 -11.00 9.93 6.49
CA ALA A 128 -9.82 10.06 7.36
C ALA A 128 -8.54 9.59 6.66
N LEU A 129 -8.59 8.45 5.95
CA LEU A 129 -7.43 7.92 5.21
C LEU A 129 -7.00 8.86 4.10
N LEU A 130 -7.93 9.35 3.28
CA LEU A 130 -7.61 10.27 2.18
C LEU A 130 -7.03 11.59 2.70
N ARG A 131 -7.58 12.14 3.78
CA ARG A 131 -7.04 13.36 4.41
C ARG A 131 -5.61 13.16 4.92
N THR A 132 -5.33 12.00 5.52
CA THR A 132 -3.99 11.67 6.02
C THR A 132 -3.02 11.45 4.86
N LEU A 133 -3.46 10.81 3.77
CA LEU A 133 -2.65 10.66 2.56
C LEU A 133 -2.28 12.00 1.93
N ASP A 134 -3.24 12.91 1.81
CA ASP A 134 -3.00 14.24 1.26
C ASP A 134 -1.99 15.02 2.11
N ALA A 135 -2.11 14.94 3.44
CA ALA A 135 -1.19 15.56 4.37
C ALA A 135 0.21 14.94 4.27
N LEU A 136 0.31 13.62 4.17
CA LEU A 136 1.59 12.91 4.00
C LEU A 136 2.27 13.32 2.68
N GLU A 137 1.54 13.33 1.59
CA GLU A 137 2.05 13.75 0.27
C GLU A 137 2.56 15.19 0.29
N ALA A 138 1.84 16.09 0.95
CA ALA A 138 2.24 17.49 1.08
C ALA A 138 3.56 17.62 1.86
N GLU A 139 3.74 16.89 2.96
CA GLU A 139 4.98 16.92 3.74
C GLU A 139 6.15 16.28 3.00
N GLU A 140 5.93 15.22 2.23
CA GLU A 140 6.97 14.59 1.40
C GLU A 140 7.50 15.54 0.31
N GLN A 141 6.69 16.49 -0.14
CA GLN A 141 7.07 17.50 -1.11
C GLN A 141 7.60 18.81 -0.47
N SER A 142 7.50 18.94 0.84
CA SER A 142 7.85 20.15 1.59
C SER A 142 9.33 20.18 1.95
N THR A 143 9.88 21.38 2.03
CA THR A 143 11.21 21.65 2.61
C THR A 143 11.11 22.51 3.89
N ALA A 144 9.88 22.73 4.38
CA ALA A 144 9.66 23.52 5.59
C ALA A 144 10.24 22.82 6.83
N TYR A 145 10.53 23.63 7.86
CA TYR A 145 10.98 23.10 9.14
C TYR A 145 10.01 22.04 9.69
N GLY A 146 10.55 20.88 10.06
CA GLY A 146 9.77 19.80 10.64
C GLY A 146 8.99 18.93 9.64
N HIS A 147 9.16 19.14 8.32
CA HIS A 147 8.45 18.35 7.31
C HIS A 147 8.69 16.85 7.47
N ASP A 148 9.90 16.44 7.82
CA ASP A 148 10.26 15.04 8.05
C ASP A 148 9.56 14.45 9.27
N LEU A 149 9.40 15.22 10.34
CA LEU A 149 8.66 14.81 11.54
C LEU A 149 7.17 14.73 11.28
N LEU A 150 6.59 15.72 10.58
CA LEU A 150 5.17 15.70 10.23
C LEU A 150 4.86 14.57 9.24
N SER A 151 5.72 14.34 8.27
CA SER A 151 5.60 13.17 7.37
C SER A 151 5.52 11.87 8.16
N ARG A 152 6.44 11.67 9.10
CA ARG A 152 6.45 10.49 9.97
C ARG A 152 5.17 10.39 10.81
N ALA A 153 4.70 11.49 11.38
CA ALA A 153 3.47 11.53 12.17
C ALA A 153 2.26 11.13 11.32
N GLN A 154 2.16 11.62 10.09
CA GLN A 154 1.10 11.26 9.15
C GLN A 154 1.17 9.78 8.76
N MET A 155 2.37 9.27 8.55
CA MET A 155 2.58 7.85 8.23
C MET A 155 2.11 6.94 9.37
N LEU A 156 2.45 7.27 10.62
CA LEU A 156 1.99 6.53 11.79
C LEU A 156 0.47 6.60 11.94
N GLN A 157 -0.12 7.77 11.74
CA GLN A 157 -1.57 7.95 11.79
C GLN A 157 -2.27 7.11 10.72
N LEU A 158 -1.73 7.06 9.50
CA LEU A 158 -2.26 6.25 8.40
C LEU A 158 -2.28 4.75 8.78
N LEU A 159 -1.17 4.24 9.27
CA LEU A 159 -1.02 2.83 9.66
C LEU A 159 -1.94 2.45 10.82
N VAL A 160 -2.08 3.32 11.82
CA VAL A 160 -3.02 3.09 12.93
C VAL A 160 -4.46 3.09 12.44
N THR A 161 -4.82 4.02 11.55
CA THR A 161 -6.18 4.08 10.98
C THR A 161 -6.51 2.83 10.16
N LEU A 162 -5.55 2.32 9.39
CA LEU A 162 -5.68 1.06 8.67
C LEU A 162 -5.83 -0.12 9.65
N GLY A 163 -4.98 -0.19 10.67
CA GLY A 163 -5.03 -1.26 11.67
C GLY A 163 -6.36 -1.31 12.44
N ARG A 164 -6.97 -0.16 12.73
CA ARG A 164 -8.31 -0.07 13.34
C ARG A 164 -9.43 -0.55 12.44
N GLY A 165 -9.14 -0.77 11.16
CA GLY A 165 -10.08 -1.25 10.15
C GLY A 165 -10.19 -2.75 10.03
N LEU A 166 -9.34 -3.45 10.72
CA LEU A 166 -9.25 -4.91 10.65
C LEU A 166 -10.31 -5.59 11.52
#